data_7ba2b676ed8fb12b3f13b5811be4cfd1
#
_entry.id   7ba2b676ed8fb12b3f13b5811be4cfd1
#
_cell.length_a   1.000
_cell.length_b   1.000
_cell.length_c   1.000
_cell.angle_alpha   90.00
_cell.angle_beta   90.00
_cell.angle_gamma   90.00
#
_symmetry.space_group_name_H-M   'P 1'
#
loop_
_entity.id
_entity.type
_entity.pdbx_description
1 polymer ?
#
loop_
_entity_poly.entity_id
_entity_poly.type
_entity_poly.pdbx_seq_one_letter_code
_entity_poly.pdbx_strand_id
1 'polypeptide(L)'
;RRSPIFWVPTAYFGMGLPFVVLNMVAVLMYKGLGVSDAKIAFWTSLIMLPWTLKPLWSPLLEMYRTKKFFVVLTQMVSGVTFGLIALSLHLPSFFAITIALFAIVAFSGATHDVACDGVYMDELNAQEQAKYIGWQGAFYNVAKIIGTGLLVYRSEERRVGKECRS
;
A
#
# COMPACT_ATOMS: atom_id res chain seq x y z
N ARG A 1 12.75 14.56 20.68
CA ARG A 1 11.94 14.67 19.45
C ARG A 1 12.81 14.42 18.25
N ARG A 2 12.46 13.40 17.42
CA ARG A 2 13.19 13.15 16.19
C ARG A 2 12.87 14.24 15.16
N SER A 3 13.88 14.65 14.37
CA SER A 3 13.68 15.67 13.34
C SER A 3 12.64 15.19 12.30
N PRO A 4 11.66 16.02 11.93
CA PRO A 4 10.66 15.66 10.91
C PRO A 4 11.25 15.28 9.56
N ILE A 5 12.43 15.78 9.24
CA ILE A 5 13.17 15.51 7.99
C ILE A 5 13.43 14.00 7.77
N PHE A 6 13.55 13.22 8.85
CA PHE A 6 13.85 11.80 8.75
C PHE A 6 12.61 10.89 8.72
N TRP A 7 11.55 11.27 9.43
CA TRP A 7 10.38 10.38 9.52
C TRP A 7 9.26 10.72 8.55
N VAL A 8 9.06 12.01 8.19
CA VAL A 8 8.01 12.42 7.24
C VAL A 8 8.21 11.75 5.86
N PRO A 9 9.40 11.83 5.22
CA PRO A 9 9.62 11.15 3.95
C PRO A 9 9.36 9.65 4.01
N THR A 10 9.87 8.99 5.04
CA THR A 10 9.74 7.52 5.20
C THR A 10 8.30 7.10 5.39
N ALA A 11 7.53 7.81 6.22
CA ALA A 11 6.13 7.52 6.48
C ALA A 11 5.28 7.66 5.22
N TYR A 12 5.43 8.74 4.48
CA TYR A 12 4.63 8.97 3.26
C TYR A 12 5.09 8.13 2.06
N PHE A 13 6.35 7.77 1.99
CA PHE A 13 6.83 6.77 1.04
C PHE A 13 6.18 5.41 1.32
N GLY A 14 6.19 4.97 2.57
CA GLY A 14 5.52 3.73 3.00
C GLY A 14 4.00 3.74 2.82
N MET A 15 3.37 4.92 2.85
CA MET A 15 1.95 5.11 2.58
C MET A 15 1.61 4.86 1.09
N GLY A 16 2.46 5.32 0.18
CA GLY A 16 2.23 5.23 -1.25
C GLY A 16 2.38 3.81 -1.82
N LEU A 17 3.27 3.00 -1.30
CA LEU A 17 3.57 1.67 -1.83
C LEU A 17 2.38 0.71 -1.85
N PRO A 18 1.66 0.47 -0.73
CA PRO A 18 0.50 -0.43 -0.74
C PRO A 18 -0.60 0.03 -1.69
N PHE A 19 -0.84 1.33 -1.76
CA PHE A 19 -1.85 1.91 -2.65
C PHE A 19 -1.55 1.62 -4.12
N VAL A 20 -0.29 1.85 -4.54
CA VAL A 20 0.16 1.58 -5.92
C VAL A 20 0.11 0.10 -6.25
N VAL A 21 0.55 -0.75 -5.33
CA VAL A 21 0.53 -2.21 -5.53
C VAL A 21 -0.91 -2.70 -5.75
N LEU A 22 -1.87 -2.21 -4.98
CA LEU A 22 -3.28 -2.61 -5.13
C LEU A 22 -3.92 -2.05 -6.40
N ASN A 23 -3.63 -0.81 -6.77
CA ASN A 23 -4.28 -0.16 -7.91
C ASN A 23 -3.71 -0.57 -9.27
N MET A 24 -2.41 -0.78 -9.35
CA MET A 24 -1.74 -0.98 -10.63
C MET A 24 -1.07 -2.35 -10.75
N VAL A 25 -0.24 -2.70 -9.78
CA VAL A 25 0.57 -3.92 -9.86
C VAL A 25 -0.30 -5.18 -9.74
N ALA A 26 -1.29 -5.18 -8.84
CA ALA A 26 -2.22 -6.29 -8.69
C ALA A 26 -3.04 -6.52 -9.96
N VAL A 27 -3.54 -5.46 -10.58
CA VAL A 27 -4.29 -5.53 -11.84
C VAL A 27 -3.43 -6.13 -12.95
N LEU A 28 -2.21 -5.65 -13.13
CA LEU A 28 -1.29 -6.17 -14.16
C LEU A 28 -0.90 -7.62 -13.89
N MET A 29 -0.68 -7.98 -12.63
CA MET A 29 -0.35 -9.34 -12.22
C MET A 29 -1.49 -10.30 -12.56
N TYR A 30 -2.73 -9.96 -12.22
CA TYR A 30 -3.88 -10.80 -12.53
C TYR A 30 -4.16 -10.91 -14.02
N LYS A 31 -3.98 -9.84 -14.78
CA LYS A 31 -4.03 -9.90 -16.25
C LYS A 31 -2.98 -10.86 -16.82
N GLY A 32 -1.75 -10.79 -16.34
CA GLY A 32 -0.67 -11.68 -16.73
C GLY A 32 -0.93 -13.15 -16.39
N LEU A 33 -1.76 -13.43 -15.39
CA LEU A 33 -2.15 -14.78 -14.98
C LEU A 33 -3.44 -15.28 -15.65
N GLY A 34 -4.02 -14.50 -16.57
CA GLY A 34 -5.20 -14.90 -17.33
C GLY A 34 -6.54 -14.69 -16.62
N VAL A 35 -6.58 -13.89 -15.57
CA VAL A 35 -7.83 -13.54 -14.88
C VAL A 35 -8.64 -12.56 -15.73
N SER A 36 -9.96 -12.73 -15.81
CA SER A 36 -10.83 -11.86 -16.60
C SER A 36 -10.86 -10.42 -16.08
N ASP A 37 -10.97 -9.44 -16.99
CA ASP A 37 -11.01 -8.02 -16.62
C ASP A 37 -12.17 -7.67 -15.69
N ALA A 38 -13.34 -8.28 -15.91
CA ALA A 38 -14.52 -8.08 -15.06
C ALA A 38 -14.27 -8.54 -13.61
N LYS A 39 -13.63 -9.69 -13.40
CA LYS A 39 -13.24 -10.17 -12.08
C LYS A 39 -12.22 -9.25 -11.41
N ILE A 40 -11.20 -8.83 -12.13
CA ILE A 40 -10.18 -7.90 -11.62
C ILE A 40 -10.84 -6.60 -11.16
N ALA A 41 -11.67 -5.99 -12.00
CA ALA A 41 -12.33 -4.74 -11.69
C ALA A 41 -13.24 -4.84 -10.46
N PHE A 42 -14.03 -5.90 -10.37
CA PHE A 42 -14.95 -6.12 -9.24
C PHE A 42 -14.19 -6.28 -7.91
N TRP A 43 -13.22 -7.19 -7.86
CA TRP A 43 -12.51 -7.51 -6.63
C TRP A 43 -11.54 -6.41 -6.19
N THR A 44 -10.86 -5.76 -7.10
CA THR A 44 -9.99 -4.63 -6.76
C THR A 44 -10.79 -3.42 -6.27
N SER A 45 -11.97 -3.18 -6.82
CA SER A 45 -12.88 -2.14 -6.33
C SER A 45 -13.33 -2.40 -4.88
N LEU A 46 -13.67 -3.66 -4.55
CA LEU A 46 -14.01 -4.05 -3.18
C LEU A 46 -12.83 -3.87 -2.22
N ILE A 47 -11.64 -4.23 -2.64
CA ILE A 47 -10.41 -4.10 -1.84
C ILE A 47 -10.10 -2.63 -1.56
N MET A 48 -10.48 -1.72 -2.43
CA MET A 48 -10.27 -0.27 -2.22
C MET A 48 -11.25 0.38 -1.25
N LEU A 49 -12.32 -0.31 -0.83
CA LEU A 49 -13.29 0.22 0.14
C LEU A 49 -12.68 0.71 1.46
N PRO A 50 -11.67 0.04 2.08
CA PRO A 50 -11.05 0.53 3.30
C PRO A 50 -10.54 1.97 3.21
N TRP A 51 -9.96 2.38 2.08
CA TRP A 51 -9.52 3.76 1.90
C TRP A 51 -10.67 4.75 1.81
N THR A 52 -11.78 4.36 1.21
CA THR A 52 -13.00 5.18 1.14
C THR A 52 -13.66 5.33 2.52
N LEU A 53 -13.59 4.29 3.35
CA LEU A 53 -14.21 4.25 4.67
C LEU A 53 -13.30 4.73 5.79
N LYS A 54 -12.12 5.27 5.50
CA LYS A 54 -11.18 5.80 6.51
C LYS A 54 -11.83 6.64 7.61
N PRO A 55 -12.75 7.58 7.31
CA PRO A 55 -13.37 8.39 8.36
C PRO A 55 -14.15 7.60 9.41
N LEU A 56 -14.61 6.38 9.09
CA LEU A 56 -15.42 5.58 10.00
C LEU A 56 -14.61 4.99 11.16
N TRP A 57 -13.36 4.59 10.92
CA TRP A 57 -12.54 4.01 12.00
C TRP A 57 -11.41 4.89 12.50
N SER A 58 -11.24 6.08 11.93
CA SER A 58 -10.29 7.05 12.45
C SER A 58 -10.49 7.34 13.95
N PRO A 59 -11.72 7.61 14.44
CA PRO A 59 -11.95 7.78 15.87
C PRO A 59 -11.64 6.55 16.72
N LEU A 60 -11.83 5.34 16.16
CA LEU A 60 -11.54 4.09 16.87
C LEU A 60 -10.05 3.93 17.15
N LEU A 61 -9.19 4.35 16.23
CA LEU A 61 -7.74 4.29 16.41
C LEU A 61 -7.27 5.20 17.55
N GLU A 62 -7.92 6.34 17.73
CA GLU A 62 -7.61 7.28 18.80
C GLU A 62 -7.96 6.74 20.19
N MET A 63 -8.94 5.84 20.28
CA MET A 63 -9.42 5.28 21.54
C MET A 63 -8.55 4.16 22.09
N TYR A 64 -7.82 3.42 21.24
CA TYR A 64 -7.19 2.17 21.66
C TYR A 64 -5.69 2.28 21.96
N ARG A 65 -4.93 2.91 21.11
CA ARG A 65 -3.46 2.96 21.23
C ARG A 65 -2.89 4.23 20.62
N THR A 66 -1.59 4.45 20.83
CA THR A 66 -0.87 5.56 20.20
C THR A 66 -0.83 5.39 18.67
N LYS A 67 -0.91 6.48 17.95
CA LYS A 67 -0.85 6.50 16.48
C LYS A 67 0.46 5.89 15.96
N LYS A 68 1.57 6.12 16.66
CA LYS A 68 2.88 5.54 16.33
C LYS A 68 2.89 4.00 16.39
N PHE A 69 2.20 3.43 17.35
CA PHE A 69 2.02 1.98 17.45
C PHE A 69 1.33 1.42 16.20
N PHE A 70 0.25 2.06 15.75
CA PHE A 70 -0.47 1.65 14.54
C PHE A 70 0.38 1.78 13.27
N VAL A 71 1.20 2.83 13.17
CA VAL A 71 2.12 2.99 12.02
C VAL A 71 3.07 1.80 11.91
N VAL A 72 3.73 1.44 12.98
CA VAL A 72 4.69 0.31 13.01
C VAL A 72 3.97 -1.02 12.77
N LEU A 73 2.87 -1.25 13.47
CA LEU A 73 2.10 -2.49 13.34
C LEU A 73 1.61 -2.71 11.90
N THR A 74 1.04 -1.69 11.28
CA THR A 74 0.52 -1.78 9.92
C THR A 74 1.63 -1.97 8.89
N GLN A 75 2.79 -1.36 9.08
CA GLN A 75 3.95 -1.59 8.22
C GLN A 75 4.43 -3.05 8.29
N MET A 76 4.50 -3.62 9.50
CA MET A 76 4.87 -5.02 9.68
C MET A 76 3.85 -5.97 9.06
N VAL A 77 2.57 -5.74 9.29
CA VAL A 77 1.47 -6.54 8.72
C VAL A 77 1.51 -6.49 7.20
N SER A 78 1.66 -5.31 6.61
CA SER A 78 1.75 -5.15 5.16
C SER A 78 2.96 -5.89 4.57
N GLY A 79 4.13 -5.77 5.20
CA GLY A 79 5.35 -6.43 4.74
C GLY A 79 5.23 -7.96 4.76
N VAL A 80 4.73 -8.53 5.85
CA VAL A 80 4.48 -9.97 5.97
C VAL A 80 3.45 -10.43 4.94
N THR A 81 2.37 -9.68 4.76
CA THR A 81 1.30 -10.01 3.83
C THR A 81 1.77 -9.98 2.37
N PHE A 82 2.61 -9.02 1.98
CA PHE A 82 3.22 -9.02 0.64
C PHE A 82 4.10 -10.25 0.40
N GLY A 83 4.86 -10.68 1.40
CA GLY A 83 5.63 -11.92 1.32
C GLY A 83 4.73 -13.15 1.11
N LEU A 84 3.63 -13.25 1.84
CA LEU A 84 2.63 -14.32 1.69
C LEU A 84 1.96 -14.30 0.32
N ILE A 85 1.65 -13.12 -0.22
CA ILE A 85 1.10 -12.97 -1.59
C ILE A 85 2.07 -13.55 -2.61
N ALA A 86 3.35 -13.21 -2.51
CA ALA A 86 4.37 -13.72 -3.43
C ALA A 86 4.47 -15.25 -3.39
N LEU A 87 4.38 -15.85 -2.21
CA LEU A 87 4.42 -17.31 -2.05
C LEU A 87 3.13 -17.97 -2.56
N SER A 88 1.97 -17.35 -2.37
CA SER A 88 0.67 -17.93 -2.74
C SER A 88 0.42 -17.96 -4.25
N LEU A 89 1.18 -17.23 -5.05
CA LEU A 89 1.05 -17.24 -6.52
C LEU A 89 1.35 -18.59 -7.16
N HIS A 90 2.05 -19.46 -6.45
CA HIS A 90 2.37 -20.82 -6.91
C HIS A 90 1.28 -21.85 -6.62
N LEU A 91 0.24 -21.47 -5.87
CA LEU A 91 -0.85 -22.38 -5.48
C LEU A 91 -1.97 -22.42 -6.51
N PRO A 92 -2.70 -23.57 -6.65
CA PRO A 92 -3.82 -23.68 -7.59
C PRO A 92 -4.95 -22.68 -7.32
N SER A 93 -5.21 -22.36 -6.05
CA SER A 93 -6.26 -21.39 -5.63
C SER A 93 -5.69 -19.98 -5.40
N PHE A 94 -4.68 -19.58 -6.14
CA PHE A 94 -3.97 -18.31 -5.95
C PHE A 94 -4.90 -17.09 -5.93
N PHE A 95 -5.95 -17.07 -6.75
CA PHE A 95 -6.84 -15.91 -6.86
C PHE A 95 -7.57 -15.62 -5.55
N ALA A 96 -8.24 -16.63 -4.96
CA ALA A 96 -8.97 -16.46 -3.71
C ALA A 96 -8.04 -16.09 -2.54
N ILE A 97 -6.88 -16.75 -2.45
CA ILE A 97 -5.89 -16.51 -1.40
C ILE A 97 -5.28 -15.11 -1.54
N THR A 98 -4.89 -14.72 -2.74
CA THR A 98 -4.29 -13.39 -2.97
C THR A 98 -5.28 -12.26 -2.77
N ILE A 99 -6.55 -12.43 -3.15
CA ILE A 99 -7.60 -11.44 -2.89
C ILE A 99 -7.79 -11.24 -1.38
N ALA A 100 -7.83 -12.32 -0.60
CA ALA A 100 -7.92 -12.23 0.86
C ALA A 100 -6.71 -11.49 1.46
N LEU A 101 -5.51 -11.80 1.00
CA LEU A 101 -4.29 -11.15 1.44
C LEU A 101 -4.23 -9.66 1.03
N PHE A 102 -4.67 -9.32 -0.16
CA PHE A 102 -4.79 -7.92 -0.59
C PHE A 102 -5.83 -7.15 0.22
N ALA A 103 -6.92 -7.79 0.65
CA ALA A 103 -7.88 -7.17 1.56
C ALA A 103 -7.21 -6.81 2.91
N ILE A 104 -6.39 -7.70 3.45
CA ILE A 104 -5.60 -7.41 4.67
C ILE A 104 -4.65 -6.23 4.45
N VAL A 105 -3.95 -6.18 3.32
CA VAL A 105 -3.08 -5.04 2.96
C VAL A 105 -3.88 -3.76 2.85
N ALA A 106 -5.08 -3.80 2.27
CA ALA A 106 -5.95 -2.65 2.12
C ALA A 106 -6.39 -2.06 3.47
N PHE A 107 -6.84 -2.90 4.41
CA PHE A 107 -7.18 -2.46 5.76
C PHE A 107 -5.96 -1.93 6.50
N SER A 108 -4.84 -2.62 6.41
CA SER A 108 -3.57 -2.20 7.00
C SER A 108 -3.09 -0.87 6.42
N GLY A 109 -3.15 -0.70 5.11
CA GLY A 109 -2.77 0.53 4.42
C GLY A 109 -3.65 1.72 4.80
N ALA A 110 -4.97 1.53 4.84
CA ALA A 110 -5.90 2.58 5.26
C ALA A 110 -5.67 2.98 6.73
N THR A 111 -5.42 2.03 7.61
CA THR A 111 -5.08 2.28 9.02
C THR A 111 -3.74 3.02 9.13
N HIS A 112 -2.75 2.62 8.36
CA HIS A 112 -1.45 3.29 8.28
C HIS A 112 -1.60 4.75 7.84
N ASP A 113 -2.38 5.02 6.81
CA ASP A 113 -2.65 6.36 6.32
C ASP A 113 -3.25 7.25 7.40
N VAL A 114 -4.28 6.77 8.10
CA VAL A 114 -4.92 7.49 9.20
C VAL A 114 -3.93 7.75 10.32
N ALA A 115 -3.15 6.75 10.70
CA ALA A 115 -2.18 6.86 11.77
C ALA A 115 -1.03 7.83 11.43
N CYS A 116 -0.52 7.77 10.20
CA CYS A 116 0.53 8.69 9.71
C CYS A 116 0.04 10.13 9.69
N ASP A 117 -1.14 10.40 9.18
CA ASP A 117 -1.72 11.73 9.16
C ASP A 117 -1.93 12.26 10.57
N GLY A 118 -2.38 11.41 11.49
CA GLY A 118 -2.52 11.77 12.90
C GLY A 118 -1.19 12.11 13.57
N VAL A 119 -0.15 11.33 13.34
CA VAL A 119 1.21 11.62 13.85
C VAL A 119 1.73 12.94 13.29
N TYR A 120 1.52 13.18 12.00
CA TYR A 120 1.92 14.43 11.36
C TYR A 120 1.28 15.65 12.00
N MET A 121 -0.03 15.57 12.28
CA MET A 121 -0.77 16.67 12.92
C MET A 121 -0.39 16.87 14.39
N ASP A 122 -0.09 15.79 15.12
CA ASP A 122 0.23 15.86 16.54
C ASP A 122 1.68 16.30 16.83
N GLU A 123 2.62 15.89 15.98
CA GLU A 123 4.06 16.12 16.20
C GLU A 123 4.57 17.42 15.60
N LEU A 124 3.83 18.01 14.66
CA LEU A 124 4.25 19.22 13.95
C LEU A 124 3.33 20.41 14.28
N ASN A 125 3.92 21.56 14.50
CA ASN A 125 3.16 22.81 14.60
C ASN A 125 2.72 23.30 13.20
N ALA A 126 1.85 24.32 13.15
CA ALA A 126 1.28 24.80 11.90
C ALA A 126 2.35 25.26 10.87
N GLN A 127 3.44 25.85 11.32
CA GLN A 127 4.53 26.27 10.46
C GLN A 127 5.30 25.08 9.89
N GLU A 128 5.59 24.10 10.72
CA GLU A 128 6.23 22.85 10.28
C GLU A 128 5.35 22.06 9.33
N GLN A 129 4.06 21.98 9.60
CA GLN A 129 3.10 21.34 8.70
C GLN A 129 3.10 22.01 7.32
N ALA A 130 3.07 23.33 7.26
CA ALA A 130 3.13 24.09 6.02
C ALA A 130 4.46 23.85 5.26
N LYS A 131 5.57 23.74 5.99
CA LYS A 131 6.88 23.46 5.40
C LYS A 131 6.98 22.06 4.79
N TYR A 132 6.45 21.06 5.47
CA TYR A 132 6.59 19.65 5.06
C TYR A 132 5.43 19.13 4.19
N ILE A 133 4.39 19.92 3.94
CA ILE A 133 3.25 19.46 3.13
C ILE A 133 3.65 19.08 1.70
N GLY A 134 4.58 19.82 1.10
CA GLY A 134 5.15 19.50 -0.21
C GLY A 134 5.93 18.17 -0.19
N TRP A 135 6.59 17.88 0.92
CA TRP A 135 7.32 16.62 1.12
C TRP A 135 6.39 15.40 1.20
N GLN A 136 5.20 15.54 1.80
CA GLN A 136 4.19 14.49 1.79
C GLN A 136 3.85 14.08 0.36
N GLY A 137 3.43 15.04 -0.45
CA GLY A 137 3.06 14.79 -1.85
C GLY A 137 4.23 14.29 -2.68
N ALA A 138 5.42 14.87 -2.50
CA ALA A 138 6.63 14.50 -3.24
C ALA A 138 7.02 13.04 -2.96
N PHE A 139 7.13 12.62 -1.70
CA PHE A 139 7.52 11.26 -1.35
C PHE A 139 6.42 10.22 -1.61
N TYR A 140 5.16 10.59 -1.51
CA TYR A 140 4.05 9.76 -1.95
C TYR A 140 4.14 9.47 -3.46
N ASN A 141 4.38 10.51 -4.27
CA ASN A 141 4.56 10.37 -5.72
C ASN A 141 5.84 9.61 -6.09
N VAL A 142 6.94 9.79 -5.34
CA VAL A 142 8.16 8.98 -5.51
C VAL A 142 7.86 7.50 -5.29
N ALA A 143 7.11 7.16 -4.25
CA ALA A 143 6.68 5.78 -4.01
C ALA A 143 5.84 5.23 -5.16
N LYS A 144 4.94 6.02 -5.72
CA LYS A 144 4.12 5.65 -6.88
C LYS A 144 4.99 5.39 -8.11
N ILE A 145 5.93 6.25 -8.40
CA ILE A 145 6.86 6.12 -9.54
C ILE A 145 7.72 4.86 -9.38
N ILE A 146 8.33 4.66 -8.22
CA ILE A 146 9.17 3.50 -7.94
C ILE A 146 8.34 2.21 -8.00
N GLY A 147 7.18 2.19 -7.34
CA GLY A 147 6.29 1.03 -7.34
C GLY A 147 5.84 0.66 -8.75
N THR A 148 5.38 1.63 -9.52
CA THR A 148 4.92 1.40 -10.90
C THR A 148 6.09 1.02 -11.82
N GLY A 149 7.18 1.79 -11.78
CA GLY A 149 8.33 1.57 -12.69
C GLY A 149 9.06 0.27 -12.42
N LEU A 150 9.52 0.04 -11.19
CA LEU A 150 10.31 -1.14 -10.85
C LEU A 150 9.50 -2.43 -10.89
N LEU A 151 8.31 -2.44 -10.32
CA LEU A 151 7.51 -3.66 -10.23
C LEU A 151 6.91 -4.05 -11.58
N VAL A 152 6.50 -3.09 -12.38
CA VAL A 152 6.00 -3.33 -13.73
C VAL A 152 7.15 -3.79 -14.65
N TYR A 153 8.28 -3.12 -14.61
CA TYR A 153 9.46 -3.51 -15.38
C TYR A 153 9.87 -4.96 -15.09
N ARG A 154 9.92 -5.33 -13.81
CA ARG A 154 10.25 -6.69 -13.41
C ARG A 154 9.22 -7.73 -13.84
N SER A 155 7.94 -7.36 -13.92
CA SER A 155 6.89 -8.24 -14.41
C SER A 155 7.01 -8.46 -15.91
N GLU A 156 7.41 -7.44 -16.68
CA GLU A 156 7.64 -7.53 -18.12
C GLU A 156 8.87 -8.36 -18.46
N GLU A 157 9.97 -8.22 -17.72
CA GLU A 157 11.14 -9.09 -17.89
C GLU A 157 10.79 -10.58 -17.77
N ARG A 158 9.97 -10.95 -16.82
CA ARG A 158 9.51 -12.33 -16.65
C ARG A 158 8.66 -12.80 -17.83
N ARG A 159 7.87 -11.92 -18.42
CA ARG A 159 7.02 -12.23 -19.56
C ARG A 159 7.86 -12.47 -20.81
N VAL A 160 8.78 -11.55 -21.11
CA VAL A 160 9.71 -11.68 -22.24
C VAL A 160 10.58 -12.94 -22.10
N GLY A 161 11.08 -13.22 -20.92
CA GLY A 161 11.85 -14.42 -20.65
C GLY A 161 11.09 -15.73 -20.84
N LYS A 162 9.76 -15.74 -20.68
CA LYS A 162 8.91 -16.90 -20.98
C LYS A 162 8.65 -17.03 -22.47
N GLU A 163 8.41 -15.94 -23.17
CA GLU A 163 8.19 -15.92 -24.62
C GLU A 163 9.43 -16.37 -25.39
N CYS A 164 10.63 -16.02 -24.91
CA CYS A 164 11.89 -16.47 -25.50
C CYS A 164 12.21 -17.96 -25.26
N ARG A 165 11.52 -18.62 -24.32
CA ARG A 165 11.72 -20.06 -24.05
C ARG A 165 10.69 -20.97 -24.73
N SER A 166 9.66 -20.42 -25.28
CA SER A 166 8.64 -21.13 -26.06
C SER A 166 8.92 -21.06 -27.54
#